data_0da12dff3bce7b899d439100f3506292
#
_entry.id   0da12dff3bce7b899d439100f3506292
#
_cell.length_a   1.000
_cell.length_b   1.000
_cell.length_c   1.000
_cell.angle_alpha   90.00
_cell.angle_beta   90.00
_cell.angle_gamma   90.00
#
_symmetry.space_group_name_H-M   'P 1'
#
loop_
_entity.id
_entity.type
_entity.pdbx_description
1 polymer ?
#
loop_
_entity_poly.entity_id
_entity_poly.type
_entity_poly.pdbx_seq_one_letter_code
_entity_poly.pdbx_strand_id
1 'polypeptide(L)'
;MALIKFTSAPVEEKKKRGKRKKAPVTEQKLEPTLWAAADKLRGNMDAAEYKHVALGLIFLKYISDAFEEFRAKLKHDIENPESELYVKRAEDRLATLEDRDEYVAANIFWVPKEARWQHLLANAKQPTIGKTLDDAMIAIERDNPSLKGVLPKDYARPALDKQRLGEVIDLIGNIGLGDKESRSKDILGRVYEYFLAQFASAEGKKGGQFYTPRPVVQLLVEMLAPYKGRVFDPCCGSGGMFVQSVKFLQAHASGNGNGGKAKGDISIYGQESNNTTWRLAKMNLAIRGIEANVIWNEQGSFHGDAFKDLRADFVIANPPFNDSDWGGERLREDVRWKYGVPPAGNANFAWVQHFIHHLAPTGVAGFVLANGSMSSNQSGEGEIRKKIIEADLVDCMVALPGQLFYSTQIPVCLWFLTRNKTNGRFRDRRGETLFIDARKMGSMIDKVHRELTDKDTARIANTYHVWRGDEDAGDYADVAGFCRAVKLDDIRDHGHVLTPGRYVGAEAAEDDDEPFDEKMRHLAATLREQQAEGTKLDGAIRANLEELVHGG
;
A
#
# COMPACT_ATOMS: atom_id res chain seq x y z
N MET A 1 10.44 -64.53 -68.16
CA MET A 1 10.24 -64.97 -66.78
C MET A 1 10.81 -63.88 -65.84
N ALA A 2 9.96 -63.01 -65.32
CA ALA A 2 10.34 -61.90 -64.47
C ALA A 2 9.81 -62.20 -63.07
N LEU A 3 10.72 -62.20 -62.12
CA LEU A 3 10.44 -62.36 -60.70
C LEU A 3 10.08 -60.99 -60.07
N ILE A 4 8.87 -60.88 -59.57
CA ILE A 4 8.36 -59.73 -58.82
C ILE A 4 8.79 -59.91 -57.37
N LYS A 5 9.62 -58.95 -56.84
CA LYS A 5 9.95 -58.83 -55.41
C LYS A 5 8.89 -57.97 -54.71
N PHE A 6 8.23 -58.53 -53.71
CA PHE A 6 7.41 -57.77 -52.75
C PHE A 6 8.33 -57.18 -51.69
N THR A 7 8.30 -55.86 -51.57
CA THR A 7 8.91 -55.15 -50.44
C THR A 7 7.82 -54.81 -49.42
N SER A 8 7.96 -55.33 -48.22
CA SER A 8 7.10 -55.01 -47.04
C SER A 8 7.43 -53.64 -46.48
N ALA A 9 6.41 -52.81 -46.31
CA ALA A 9 6.51 -51.49 -45.64
C ALA A 9 6.73 -51.65 -44.14
N PRO A 10 7.47 -50.72 -43.48
CA PRO A 10 7.67 -50.79 -42.03
C PRO A 10 6.45 -50.31 -41.25
N VAL A 11 6.17 -51.05 -40.18
CA VAL A 11 5.12 -50.72 -39.18
C VAL A 11 5.56 -49.51 -38.36
N GLU A 12 4.81 -48.41 -38.41
CA GLU A 12 4.99 -47.24 -37.53
C GLU A 12 4.66 -47.58 -36.08
N GLU A 13 5.64 -47.57 -35.21
CA GLU A 13 5.49 -47.61 -33.77
C GLU A 13 4.85 -46.29 -33.28
N LYS A 14 3.64 -46.34 -32.72
CA LYS A 14 2.99 -45.21 -32.03
C LYS A 14 3.79 -44.83 -30.79
N LYS A 15 4.61 -43.78 -30.88
CA LYS A 15 5.22 -43.13 -29.73
C LYS A 15 4.14 -42.61 -28.75
N LYS A 16 4.12 -43.18 -27.55
CA LYS A 16 3.33 -42.70 -26.42
C LYS A 16 3.66 -41.22 -26.17
N ARG A 17 2.69 -40.31 -26.33
CA ARG A 17 2.80 -38.90 -25.94
C ARG A 17 3.07 -38.83 -24.45
N GLY A 18 4.31 -38.58 -24.08
CA GLY A 18 4.71 -38.23 -22.74
C GLY A 18 4.01 -36.91 -22.32
N LYS A 19 3.42 -36.91 -21.13
CA LYS A 19 2.87 -35.71 -20.51
C LYS A 19 3.98 -34.63 -20.48
N ARG A 20 3.81 -33.55 -21.26
CA ARG A 20 4.68 -32.37 -21.19
C ARG A 20 4.63 -31.85 -19.75
N LYS A 21 5.72 -31.94 -19.01
CA LYS A 21 5.92 -31.18 -17.78
C LYS A 21 5.82 -29.70 -18.19
N LYS A 22 4.88 -28.97 -17.59
CA LYS A 22 4.79 -27.52 -17.75
C LYS A 22 6.14 -26.93 -17.30
N ALA A 23 6.73 -26.07 -18.14
CA ALA A 23 7.94 -25.34 -17.78
C ALA A 23 7.68 -24.51 -16.51
N PRO A 24 8.67 -24.34 -15.63
CA PRO A 24 8.52 -23.48 -14.46
C PRO A 24 8.17 -22.06 -14.90
N VAL A 25 7.21 -21.45 -14.23
CA VAL A 25 6.80 -20.04 -14.47
C VAL A 25 7.99 -19.16 -14.13
N THR A 26 8.47 -18.38 -15.09
CA THR A 26 9.54 -17.41 -14.84
C THR A 26 9.05 -16.37 -13.82
N GLU A 27 9.92 -15.91 -12.91
CA GLU A 27 9.61 -14.96 -11.82
C GLU A 27 8.78 -13.75 -12.26
N GLN A 28 9.01 -13.23 -13.48
CA GLN A 28 8.32 -12.05 -14.05
C GLN A 28 6.82 -12.25 -14.36
N LYS A 29 6.29 -13.47 -14.26
CA LYS A 29 4.88 -13.78 -14.56
C LYS A 29 4.13 -14.41 -13.39
N LEU A 30 4.74 -14.50 -12.22
CA LEU A 30 4.16 -15.22 -11.09
C LEU A 30 2.92 -14.50 -10.54
N GLU A 31 3.05 -13.22 -10.19
CA GLU A 31 1.97 -12.44 -9.61
C GLU A 31 0.75 -12.34 -10.56
N PRO A 32 0.89 -12.01 -11.86
CA PRO A 32 -0.24 -12.02 -12.79
C PRO A 32 -0.84 -13.41 -12.99
N THR A 33 -0.05 -14.46 -12.94
CA THR A 33 -0.54 -15.85 -13.11
C THR A 33 -1.39 -16.27 -11.90
N LEU A 34 -0.92 -15.96 -10.70
CA LEU A 34 -1.64 -16.20 -9.45
C LEU A 34 -2.94 -15.40 -9.40
N TRP A 35 -2.87 -14.12 -9.78
CA TRP A 35 -4.04 -13.27 -9.86
C TRP A 35 -5.09 -13.82 -10.82
N ALA A 36 -4.68 -14.20 -12.04
CA ALA A 36 -5.61 -14.78 -13.02
C ALA A 36 -6.26 -16.09 -12.54
N ALA A 37 -5.56 -16.87 -11.71
CA ALA A 37 -6.13 -18.08 -11.11
C ALA A 37 -7.07 -17.75 -9.95
N ALA A 38 -6.69 -16.81 -9.09
CA ALA A 38 -7.55 -16.35 -8.00
C ALA A 38 -8.81 -15.66 -8.53
N ASP A 39 -8.71 -14.88 -9.61
CA ASP A 39 -9.86 -14.22 -10.22
C ASP A 39 -10.91 -15.23 -10.76
N LYS A 40 -10.47 -16.43 -11.12
CA LYS A 40 -11.42 -17.53 -11.46
C LYS A 40 -12.28 -17.98 -10.27
N LEU A 41 -11.82 -17.76 -9.03
CA LEU A 41 -12.65 -18.03 -7.83
C LEU A 41 -13.81 -17.06 -7.71
N ARG A 42 -13.68 -15.89 -8.31
CA ARG A 42 -14.67 -14.81 -8.19
C ARG A 42 -16.08 -15.31 -8.52
N GLY A 43 -16.29 -16.04 -9.66
CA GLY A 43 -17.60 -16.55 -10.04
C GLY A 43 -18.69 -15.49 -9.89
N ASN A 44 -19.67 -15.77 -9.02
CA ASN A 44 -20.76 -14.86 -8.66
C ASN A 44 -20.51 -14.07 -7.35
N MET A 45 -19.27 -14.12 -6.81
CA MET A 45 -18.90 -13.41 -5.57
C MET A 45 -18.49 -11.97 -5.85
N ASP A 46 -18.75 -11.08 -4.91
CA ASP A 46 -18.23 -9.72 -4.93
C ASP A 46 -16.69 -9.71 -4.77
N ALA A 47 -16.04 -8.70 -5.34
CA ALA A 47 -14.58 -8.52 -5.24
C ALA A 47 -14.12 -8.46 -3.77
N ALA A 48 -14.88 -7.81 -2.90
CA ALA A 48 -14.59 -7.74 -1.47
C ALA A 48 -14.65 -9.10 -0.78
N GLU A 49 -15.52 -10.02 -1.21
CA GLU A 49 -15.68 -11.34 -0.61
C GLU A 49 -14.56 -12.30 -0.99
N TYR A 50 -14.24 -12.43 -2.29
CA TYR A 50 -13.23 -13.39 -2.72
C TYR A 50 -11.79 -12.94 -2.39
N LYS A 51 -11.58 -11.66 -2.16
CA LYS A 51 -10.31 -11.07 -1.69
C LYS A 51 -9.79 -11.79 -0.44
N HIS A 52 -10.65 -11.99 0.56
CA HIS A 52 -10.26 -12.67 1.80
C HIS A 52 -9.90 -14.12 1.57
N VAL A 53 -10.63 -14.80 0.70
CA VAL A 53 -10.36 -16.20 0.34
C VAL A 53 -8.96 -16.34 -0.27
N ALA A 54 -8.65 -15.51 -1.27
CA ALA A 54 -7.36 -15.55 -1.96
C ALA A 54 -6.19 -15.16 -1.05
N LEU A 55 -6.31 -14.03 -0.34
CA LEU A 55 -5.27 -13.54 0.56
C LEU A 55 -5.05 -14.45 1.78
N GLY A 56 -6.12 -15.07 2.29
CA GLY A 56 -6.02 -16.07 3.35
C GLY A 56 -5.23 -17.31 2.93
N LEU A 57 -5.41 -17.80 1.69
CA LEU A 57 -4.61 -18.93 1.17
C LEU A 57 -3.13 -18.57 1.02
N ILE A 58 -2.83 -17.37 0.52
CA ILE A 58 -1.45 -16.88 0.41
C ILE A 58 -0.81 -16.77 1.80
N PHE A 59 -1.56 -16.24 2.77
CA PHE A 59 -1.11 -16.15 4.15
C PHE A 59 -0.84 -17.52 4.76
N LEU A 60 -1.76 -18.47 4.59
CA LEU A 60 -1.62 -19.84 5.09
C LEU A 60 -0.41 -20.55 4.50
N LYS A 61 -0.18 -20.39 3.19
CA LYS A 61 1.04 -20.91 2.53
C LYS A 61 2.29 -20.32 3.16
N TYR A 62 2.31 -18.99 3.35
CA TYR A 62 3.44 -18.28 3.93
C TYR A 62 3.82 -18.81 5.34
N ILE A 63 2.83 -18.87 6.25
CA ILE A 63 3.10 -19.33 7.62
C ILE A 63 3.48 -20.80 7.67
N SER A 64 2.90 -21.65 6.81
CA SER A 64 3.24 -23.06 6.72
C SER A 64 4.67 -23.27 6.20
N ASP A 65 5.10 -22.51 5.19
CA ASP A 65 6.45 -22.59 4.67
C ASP A 65 7.49 -22.08 5.69
N ALA A 66 7.20 -20.95 6.36
CA ALA A 66 8.07 -20.44 7.41
C ALA A 66 8.21 -21.43 8.59
N PHE A 67 7.13 -22.11 8.93
CA PHE A 67 7.11 -23.16 9.94
C PHE A 67 7.99 -24.37 9.53
N GLU A 68 7.81 -24.90 8.32
CA GLU A 68 8.57 -26.06 7.84
C GLU A 68 10.07 -25.74 7.67
N GLU A 69 10.40 -24.54 7.22
CA GLU A 69 11.77 -24.06 7.12
C GLU A 69 12.46 -24.02 8.49
N PHE A 70 11.80 -23.40 9.48
CA PHE A 70 12.32 -23.36 10.85
C PHE A 70 12.43 -24.76 11.46
N ARG A 71 11.42 -25.61 11.24
CA ARG A 71 11.41 -26.99 11.69
C ARG A 71 12.59 -27.78 11.13
N ALA A 72 12.92 -27.60 9.85
CA ALA A 72 14.06 -28.26 9.22
C ALA A 72 15.39 -27.80 9.82
N LYS A 73 15.53 -26.49 10.09
CA LYS A 73 16.68 -25.92 10.76
C LYS A 73 16.80 -26.43 12.20
N LEU A 74 15.74 -26.36 12.99
CA LEU A 74 15.73 -26.87 14.37
C LEU A 74 16.09 -28.35 14.42
N LYS A 75 15.56 -29.16 13.48
CA LYS A 75 15.91 -30.56 13.36
C LYS A 75 17.40 -30.75 13.11
N HIS A 76 17.99 -29.99 12.20
CA HIS A 76 19.42 -30.04 11.91
C HIS A 76 20.23 -29.68 13.17
N ASP A 77 19.84 -28.62 13.87
CA ASP A 77 20.57 -28.12 15.04
C ASP A 77 20.51 -29.11 16.22
N ILE A 78 19.33 -29.71 16.51
CA ILE A 78 19.19 -30.70 17.59
C ILE A 78 19.80 -32.07 17.27
N GLU A 79 20.03 -32.39 15.99
CA GLU A 79 20.69 -33.62 15.54
C GLU A 79 22.22 -33.47 15.44
N ASN A 80 22.74 -32.24 15.31
CA ASN A 80 24.17 -31.97 15.15
C ASN A 80 24.89 -31.92 16.50
N PRO A 81 25.84 -32.87 16.79
CA PRO A 81 26.58 -32.90 18.04
C PRO A 81 27.44 -31.67 18.35
N GLU A 82 27.75 -30.86 17.33
CA GLU A 82 28.51 -29.60 17.48
C GLU A 82 27.62 -28.37 17.76
N SER A 83 26.31 -28.54 17.72
CA SER A 83 25.35 -27.48 18.00
C SER A 83 25.12 -27.29 19.50
N GLU A 84 24.98 -26.06 19.96
CA GLU A 84 24.55 -25.72 21.33
C GLU A 84 23.16 -26.29 21.68
N LEU A 85 22.35 -26.56 20.67
CA LEU A 85 20.98 -27.10 20.79
C LEU A 85 20.97 -28.64 20.69
N TYR A 86 22.10 -29.31 20.66
CA TYR A 86 22.17 -30.77 20.49
C TYR A 86 21.38 -31.55 21.54
N VAL A 87 20.46 -32.38 21.06
CA VAL A 87 19.66 -33.29 21.91
C VAL A 87 20.06 -34.74 21.63
N LYS A 88 20.52 -35.43 22.66
CA LYS A 88 21.10 -36.78 22.50
C LYS A 88 20.07 -37.87 22.17
N ARG A 89 18.90 -37.83 22.83
CA ARG A 89 17.88 -38.88 22.70
C ARG A 89 16.91 -38.58 21.57
N ALA A 90 16.58 -39.58 20.77
CA ALA A 90 15.67 -39.43 19.65
C ALA A 90 14.23 -39.04 20.07
N GLU A 91 13.78 -39.54 21.22
CA GLU A 91 12.46 -39.20 21.77
C GLU A 91 12.36 -37.73 22.17
N ASP A 92 13.42 -37.21 22.83
CA ASP A 92 13.52 -35.83 23.25
C ASP A 92 13.61 -34.87 22.02
N ARG A 93 14.31 -35.30 20.95
CA ARG A 93 14.34 -34.58 19.66
C ARG A 93 12.94 -34.41 19.06
N LEU A 94 12.14 -35.49 19.11
CA LEU A 94 10.77 -35.44 18.58
C LEU A 94 9.89 -34.52 19.44
N ALA A 95 10.06 -34.57 20.77
CA ALA A 95 9.36 -33.67 21.70
C ALA A 95 9.69 -32.19 21.41
N THR A 96 11.00 -31.87 21.26
CA THR A 96 11.48 -30.51 20.93
C THR A 96 10.89 -30.02 19.58
N LEU A 97 10.83 -30.88 18.55
CA LEU A 97 10.27 -30.53 17.25
C LEU A 97 8.76 -30.30 17.28
N GLU A 98 8.04 -30.81 18.26
CA GLU A 98 6.59 -30.59 18.43
C GLU A 98 6.31 -29.63 19.62
N ASP A 99 7.34 -28.99 20.17
CA ASP A 99 7.18 -27.97 21.20
C ASP A 99 6.89 -26.60 20.55
N ARG A 100 5.70 -26.08 20.82
CA ARG A 100 5.26 -24.78 20.28
C ARG A 100 6.15 -23.62 20.73
N ASP A 101 6.68 -23.67 21.94
CA ASP A 101 7.41 -22.56 22.53
C ASP A 101 8.74 -22.30 21.81
N GLU A 102 9.36 -23.32 21.21
CA GLU A 102 10.53 -23.18 20.35
C GLU A 102 10.26 -22.31 19.12
N TYR A 103 9.08 -22.44 18.53
CA TYR A 103 8.68 -21.65 17.37
C TYR A 103 8.28 -20.22 17.76
N VAL A 104 7.57 -20.07 18.86
CA VAL A 104 7.17 -18.75 19.40
C VAL A 104 8.40 -17.92 19.79
N ALA A 105 9.39 -18.53 20.43
CA ALA A 105 10.67 -17.88 20.77
C ALA A 105 11.43 -17.38 19.53
N ALA A 106 11.29 -18.08 18.41
CA ALA A 106 11.85 -17.68 17.11
C ALA A 106 10.96 -16.73 16.30
N ASN A 107 9.84 -16.28 16.89
CA ASN A 107 8.82 -15.45 16.20
C ASN A 107 8.23 -16.13 14.96
N ILE A 108 8.03 -17.45 15.03
CA ILE A 108 7.41 -18.28 14.00
C ILE A 108 6.03 -18.74 14.50
N PHE A 109 5.01 -18.59 13.67
CA PHE A 109 3.68 -19.10 13.99
C PHE A 109 3.67 -20.62 14.07
N TRP A 110 3.06 -21.16 15.12
CA TRP A 110 2.84 -22.59 15.22
C TRP A 110 1.80 -23.05 14.20
N VAL A 111 2.11 -24.07 13.40
CA VAL A 111 1.20 -24.64 12.42
C VAL A 111 0.90 -26.09 12.78
N PRO A 112 -0.33 -26.39 13.31
CA PRO A 112 -0.77 -27.73 13.60
C PRO A 112 -0.72 -28.65 12.37
N LYS A 113 -0.55 -29.97 12.58
CA LYS A 113 -0.35 -30.94 11.48
C LYS A 113 -1.43 -30.88 10.43
N GLU A 114 -2.71 -30.72 10.86
CA GLU A 114 -3.89 -30.60 10.01
C GLU A 114 -3.95 -29.29 9.20
N ALA A 115 -3.17 -28.28 9.60
CA ALA A 115 -3.10 -26.98 8.94
C ALA A 115 -1.85 -26.79 8.05
N ARG A 116 -0.91 -27.75 8.06
CA ARG A 116 0.30 -27.65 7.23
C ARG A 116 -0.04 -27.73 5.75
N TRP A 117 0.64 -26.94 4.95
CA TRP A 117 0.33 -26.81 3.52
C TRP A 117 0.34 -28.15 2.78
N GLN A 118 1.24 -29.07 3.14
CA GLN A 118 1.31 -30.41 2.55
C GLN A 118 0.03 -31.20 2.77
N HIS A 119 -0.57 -31.11 3.98
CA HIS A 119 -1.84 -31.76 4.29
C HIS A 119 -2.99 -31.18 3.43
N LEU A 120 -3.05 -29.85 3.30
CA LEU A 120 -4.05 -29.16 2.53
C LEU A 120 -3.92 -29.47 1.03
N LEU A 121 -2.71 -29.49 0.51
CA LEU A 121 -2.40 -29.85 -0.87
C LEU A 121 -2.82 -31.30 -1.21
N ALA A 122 -2.57 -32.22 -0.29
CA ALA A 122 -3.00 -33.62 -0.46
C ALA A 122 -4.53 -33.75 -0.53
N ASN A 123 -5.27 -32.87 0.12
CA ASN A 123 -6.74 -32.82 0.16
C ASN A 123 -7.37 -31.84 -0.84
N ALA A 124 -6.58 -31.13 -1.65
CA ALA A 124 -7.03 -30.03 -2.50
C ALA A 124 -8.14 -30.42 -3.50
N LYS A 125 -8.18 -31.70 -3.92
CA LYS A 125 -9.17 -32.24 -4.87
C LYS A 125 -10.42 -32.85 -4.22
N GLN A 126 -10.47 -32.86 -2.88
CA GLN A 126 -11.61 -33.41 -2.16
C GLN A 126 -12.78 -32.40 -2.13
N PRO A 127 -14.02 -32.85 -2.24
CA PRO A 127 -15.20 -31.96 -2.11
C PRO A 127 -15.25 -31.24 -0.76
N THR A 128 -14.59 -31.78 0.26
CA THR A 128 -14.52 -31.25 1.63
C THR A 128 -13.43 -30.21 1.82
N ILE A 129 -12.64 -29.87 0.79
CA ILE A 129 -11.48 -28.96 0.92
C ILE A 129 -11.82 -27.63 1.59
N GLY A 130 -13.01 -27.07 1.33
CA GLY A 130 -13.45 -25.83 1.98
C GLY A 130 -13.54 -25.99 3.51
N LYS A 131 -14.13 -27.09 3.99
CA LYS A 131 -14.20 -27.38 5.43
C LYS A 131 -12.80 -27.65 6.01
N THR A 132 -11.95 -28.38 5.30
CA THR A 132 -10.57 -28.63 5.72
C THR A 132 -9.78 -27.35 5.91
N LEU A 133 -9.99 -26.35 5.03
CA LEU A 133 -9.36 -25.01 5.17
C LEU A 133 -9.93 -24.24 6.38
N ASP A 134 -11.25 -24.23 6.57
CA ASP A 134 -11.87 -23.56 7.72
C ASP A 134 -11.37 -24.18 9.04
N ASP A 135 -11.30 -25.49 9.14
CA ASP A 135 -10.77 -26.21 10.30
C ASP A 135 -9.28 -25.89 10.53
N ALA A 136 -8.48 -25.79 9.46
CA ALA A 136 -7.07 -25.38 9.54
C ALA A 136 -6.90 -23.96 10.08
N MET A 137 -7.70 -23.00 9.57
CA MET A 137 -7.69 -21.62 10.06
C MET A 137 -8.07 -21.52 11.55
N ILE A 138 -9.07 -22.29 11.98
CA ILE A 138 -9.48 -22.38 13.38
C ILE A 138 -8.35 -22.93 14.25
N ALA A 139 -7.68 -24.00 13.80
CA ALA A 139 -6.58 -24.62 14.54
C ALA A 139 -5.38 -23.67 14.70
N ILE A 140 -5.04 -22.92 13.62
CA ILE A 140 -3.96 -21.92 13.68
C ILE A 140 -4.30 -20.80 14.67
N GLU A 141 -5.51 -20.25 14.64
CA GLU A 141 -5.92 -19.20 15.57
C GLU A 141 -5.97 -19.67 17.02
N ARG A 142 -6.39 -20.92 17.26
CA ARG A 142 -6.40 -21.52 18.60
C ARG A 142 -5.00 -21.52 19.21
N ASP A 143 -3.99 -21.86 18.40
CA ASP A 143 -2.63 -22.05 18.85
C ASP A 143 -1.76 -20.79 18.73
N ASN A 144 -2.26 -19.71 18.10
CA ASN A 144 -1.56 -18.42 17.95
C ASN A 144 -2.48 -17.26 18.39
N PRO A 145 -2.46 -16.84 19.66
CA PRO A 145 -3.36 -15.80 20.18
C PRO A 145 -3.32 -14.47 19.43
N SER A 146 -2.17 -14.09 18.84
CA SER A 146 -2.01 -12.87 18.03
C SER A 146 -2.81 -12.88 16.72
N LEU A 147 -3.22 -14.07 16.24
CA LEU A 147 -4.04 -14.25 15.04
C LEU A 147 -5.53 -14.46 15.34
N LYS A 148 -5.94 -14.42 16.63
CA LYS A 148 -7.33 -14.67 17.03
C LYS A 148 -8.31 -13.72 16.32
N GLY A 149 -9.28 -14.30 15.59
CA GLY A 149 -10.29 -13.54 14.84
C GLY A 149 -9.80 -12.90 13.54
N VAL A 150 -8.56 -13.18 13.13
CA VAL A 150 -7.91 -12.58 11.95
C VAL A 150 -8.17 -13.39 10.69
N LEU A 151 -8.09 -14.72 10.76
CA LEU A 151 -8.10 -15.58 9.59
C LEU A 151 -9.51 -15.75 9.00
N PRO A 152 -9.66 -15.81 7.66
CA PRO A 152 -10.95 -16.09 7.04
C PRO A 152 -11.38 -17.55 7.29
N LYS A 153 -12.69 -17.77 7.46
CA LYS A 153 -13.29 -19.08 7.77
C LYS A 153 -14.54 -19.32 6.92
N ASP A 154 -14.50 -18.91 5.66
CA ASP A 154 -15.64 -18.91 4.74
C ASP A 154 -15.38 -19.80 3.52
N TYR A 155 -14.43 -20.75 3.61
CA TYR A 155 -14.07 -21.61 2.48
C TYR A 155 -15.10 -22.74 2.23
N ALA A 156 -15.84 -23.15 3.26
CA ALA A 156 -16.88 -24.16 3.13
C ALA A 156 -18.16 -23.67 2.45
N ARG A 157 -18.36 -22.34 2.31
CA ARG A 157 -19.58 -21.75 1.76
C ARG A 157 -19.95 -22.31 0.38
N PRO A 158 -21.25 -22.50 0.08
CA PRO A 158 -21.71 -23.08 -1.19
C PRO A 158 -21.34 -22.26 -2.43
N ALA A 159 -21.27 -20.93 -2.30
CA ALA A 159 -20.94 -20.03 -3.41
C ALA A 159 -19.50 -20.18 -3.93
N LEU A 160 -18.60 -20.79 -3.14
CA LEU A 160 -17.22 -21.03 -3.52
C LEU A 160 -17.06 -22.39 -4.19
N ASP A 161 -16.69 -22.39 -5.47
CA ASP A 161 -16.44 -23.59 -6.25
C ASP A 161 -15.22 -24.36 -5.70
N LYS A 162 -15.43 -25.59 -5.23
CA LYS A 162 -14.40 -26.41 -4.58
C LYS A 162 -13.35 -26.92 -5.56
N GLN A 163 -13.70 -27.13 -6.82
CA GLN A 163 -12.73 -27.53 -7.84
C GLN A 163 -11.77 -26.39 -8.15
N ARG A 164 -12.30 -25.18 -8.37
CA ARG A 164 -11.47 -23.96 -8.58
C ARG A 164 -10.61 -23.64 -7.37
N LEU A 165 -11.16 -23.82 -6.17
CA LEU A 165 -10.40 -23.67 -4.93
C LEU A 165 -9.19 -24.61 -4.89
N GLY A 166 -9.38 -25.89 -5.24
CA GLY A 166 -8.32 -26.88 -5.37
C GLY A 166 -7.27 -26.50 -6.42
N GLU A 167 -7.69 -25.96 -7.58
CA GLU A 167 -6.76 -25.48 -8.61
C GLU A 167 -5.87 -24.32 -8.12
N VAL A 168 -6.44 -23.40 -7.32
CA VAL A 168 -5.67 -22.30 -6.72
C VAL A 168 -4.71 -22.80 -5.66
N ILE A 169 -5.10 -23.76 -4.82
CA ILE A 169 -4.21 -24.41 -3.85
C ILE A 169 -3.05 -25.09 -4.58
N ASP A 170 -3.31 -25.86 -5.63
CA ASP A 170 -2.29 -26.51 -6.46
C ASP A 170 -1.31 -25.47 -7.06
N LEU A 171 -1.83 -24.33 -7.53
CA LEU A 171 -1.03 -23.29 -8.15
C LEU A 171 -0.15 -22.55 -7.11
N ILE A 172 -0.71 -22.20 -5.96
CA ILE A 172 0.03 -21.60 -4.84
C ILE A 172 1.08 -22.59 -4.32
N GLY A 173 0.75 -23.87 -4.25
CA GLY A 173 1.69 -24.94 -3.86
C GLY A 173 2.88 -25.10 -4.79
N ASN A 174 2.74 -24.74 -6.06
CA ASN A 174 3.82 -24.75 -7.05
C ASN A 174 4.67 -23.46 -7.09
N ILE A 175 4.39 -22.49 -6.22
CA ILE A 175 5.29 -21.36 -6.01
C ILE A 175 6.56 -21.95 -5.39
N GLY A 176 7.55 -22.14 -6.24
CA GLY A 176 8.75 -22.89 -5.88
C GLY A 176 9.49 -22.26 -4.71
N LEU A 177 9.66 -23.04 -3.70
CA LEU A 177 10.76 -22.96 -2.74
C LEU A 177 12.07 -23.26 -3.51
N GLY A 178 12.47 -22.33 -4.40
CA GLY A 178 13.73 -22.44 -5.13
C GLY A 178 14.87 -22.01 -4.24
N ASP A 179 15.64 -22.98 -3.80
CA ASP A 179 17.05 -23.00 -3.34
C ASP A 179 17.66 -21.82 -2.54
N LYS A 180 16.92 -20.84 -2.00
CA LYS A 180 17.44 -19.86 -1.04
C LYS A 180 16.34 -19.31 -0.14
N GLU A 181 16.49 -19.59 1.14
CA GLU A 181 15.60 -19.35 2.28
C GLU A 181 14.99 -17.93 2.42
N SER A 182 15.62 -16.89 1.88
CA SER A 182 15.11 -15.53 1.92
C SER A 182 14.16 -15.17 0.77
N ARG A 183 14.21 -15.91 -0.36
CA ARG A 183 13.43 -15.58 -1.56
C ARG A 183 11.93 -15.90 -1.45
N SER A 184 11.54 -16.95 -0.72
CA SER A 184 10.13 -17.35 -0.63
C SER A 184 9.31 -16.34 0.19
N LYS A 185 9.86 -15.82 1.29
CA LYS A 185 9.21 -14.82 2.14
C LYS A 185 9.01 -13.50 1.39
N ASP A 186 10.02 -13.04 0.66
CA ASP A 186 9.94 -11.83 -0.15
C ASP A 186 8.95 -11.97 -1.31
N ILE A 187 8.91 -13.13 -1.96
CA ILE A 187 7.98 -13.41 -3.05
C ILE A 187 6.54 -13.39 -2.57
N LEU A 188 6.22 -14.10 -1.48
CA LEU A 188 4.86 -14.14 -0.93
C LEU A 188 4.42 -12.77 -0.39
N GLY A 189 5.32 -12.00 0.20
CA GLY A 189 5.06 -10.61 0.58
C GLY A 189 4.74 -9.72 -0.63
N ARG A 190 5.48 -9.85 -1.74
CA ARG A 190 5.18 -9.14 -3.00
C ARG A 190 3.86 -9.58 -3.62
N VAL A 191 3.60 -10.89 -3.65
CA VAL A 191 2.32 -11.43 -4.13
C VAL A 191 1.16 -10.86 -3.30
N TYR A 192 1.30 -10.80 -1.98
CA TYR A 192 0.29 -10.23 -1.10
C TYR A 192 0.02 -8.75 -1.43
N GLU A 193 1.06 -7.93 -1.57
CA GLU A 193 0.94 -6.52 -1.98
C GLU A 193 0.29 -6.37 -3.36
N TYR A 194 0.71 -7.19 -4.34
CA TYR A 194 0.15 -7.19 -5.68
C TYR A 194 -1.36 -7.49 -5.65
N PHE A 195 -1.78 -8.48 -4.89
CA PHE A 195 -3.20 -8.81 -4.74
C PHE A 195 -3.99 -7.68 -4.08
N LEU A 196 -3.45 -7.05 -3.04
CA LEU A 196 -4.09 -5.87 -2.42
C LEU A 196 -4.30 -4.74 -3.44
N ALA A 197 -3.30 -4.45 -4.27
CA ALA A 197 -3.39 -3.43 -5.31
C ALA A 197 -4.44 -3.78 -6.39
N GLN A 198 -4.46 -5.04 -6.86
CA GLN A 198 -5.43 -5.51 -7.85
C GLN A 198 -6.87 -5.46 -7.31
N PHE A 199 -7.08 -5.85 -6.05
CA PHE A 199 -8.39 -5.75 -5.41
C PHE A 199 -8.84 -4.30 -5.27
N ALA A 200 -7.95 -3.38 -4.88
CA ALA A 200 -8.25 -1.96 -4.79
C ALA A 200 -8.69 -1.40 -6.15
N SER A 201 -8.02 -1.81 -7.23
CA SER A 201 -8.39 -1.45 -8.60
C SER A 201 -9.76 -2.01 -9.00
N ALA A 202 -10.08 -3.26 -8.63
CA ALA A 202 -11.33 -3.93 -8.97
C ALA A 202 -12.54 -3.41 -8.17
N GLU A 203 -12.36 -3.00 -6.92
CA GLU A 203 -13.41 -2.43 -6.07
C GLU A 203 -13.85 -1.03 -6.51
N GLY A 204 -12.96 -0.25 -7.13
CA GLY A 204 -13.24 1.08 -7.68
C GLY A 204 -13.86 2.03 -6.65
N LYS A 205 -14.76 2.92 -7.13
CA LYS A 205 -15.39 3.97 -6.29
C LYS A 205 -16.38 3.45 -5.23
N LYS A 206 -16.83 2.20 -5.33
CA LYS A 206 -17.88 1.64 -4.45
C LYS A 206 -17.36 0.99 -3.16
N GLY A 207 -16.07 0.72 -3.08
CA GLY A 207 -15.49 -0.05 -1.96
C GLY A 207 -15.14 0.77 -0.71
N GLY A 208 -15.18 2.11 -0.76
CA GLY A 208 -14.90 2.98 0.41
C GLY A 208 -13.50 2.84 1.01
N GLN A 209 -12.66 1.95 0.50
CA GLN A 209 -11.35 1.63 1.04
C GLN A 209 -10.28 2.06 0.03
N PHE A 210 -9.70 3.24 0.25
CA PHE A 210 -8.63 3.75 -0.61
C PHE A 210 -7.32 3.05 -0.27
N TYR A 211 -6.91 2.12 -1.13
CA TYR A 211 -5.55 1.61 -1.12
C TYR A 211 -4.60 2.75 -1.53
N THR A 212 -3.68 3.12 -0.66
CA THR A 212 -2.68 4.14 -0.99
C THR A 212 -1.60 3.53 -1.87
N PRO A 213 -1.35 4.08 -3.07
CA PRO A 213 -0.31 3.58 -3.95
C PRO A 213 1.07 3.61 -3.29
N ARG A 214 1.84 2.54 -3.50
CA ARG A 214 3.16 2.39 -2.88
C ARG A 214 4.07 3.61 -3.02
N PRO A 215 4.19 4.28 -4.20
CA PRO A 215 5.05 5.45 -4.33
C PRO A 215 4.63 6.63 -3.45
N VAL A 216 3.32 6.82 -3.23
CA VAL A 216 2.81 7.88 -2.33
C VAL A 216 3.15 7.58 -0.88
N VAL A 217 2.98 6.31 -0.45
CA VAL A 217 3.35 5.87 0.89
C VAL A 217 4.86 5.99 1.10
N GLN A 218 5.65 5.57 0.13
CA GLN A 218 7.10 5.68 0.16
C GLN A 218 7.54 7.14 0.30
N LEU A 219 6.95 8.06 -0.48
CA LEU A 219 7.26 9.48 -0.39
C LEU A 219 6.95 10.05 1.01
N LEU A 220 5.77 9.73 1.58
CA LEU A 220 5.41 10.16 2.94
C LEU A 220 6.43 9.67 3.97
N VAL A 221 6.80 8.40 3.91
CA VAL A 221 7.75 7.78 4.84
C VAL A 221 9.16 8.35 4.67
N GLU A 222 9.62 8.52 3.43
CA GLU A 222 10.93 9.14 3.15
C GLU A 222 11.00 10.57 3.70
N MET A 223 9.96 11.39 3.50
CA MET A 223 9.92 12.76 4.03
C MET A 223 9.87 12.81 5.56
N LEU A 224 9.09 11.93 6.20
CA LEU A 224 8.98 11.88 7.68
C LEU A 224 10.21 11.28 8.34
N ALA A 225 10.86 10.32 7.69
CA ALA A 225 12.04 9.60 8.17
C ALA A 225 11.86 9.07 9.62
N PRO A 226 10.93 8.12 9.86
CA PRO A 226 10.58 7.64 11.19
C PRO A 226 11.61 6.63 11.72
N TYR A 227 12.80 7.11 12.09
CA TYR A 227 13.88 6.23 12.59
C TYR A 227 13.62 5.65 13.97
N LYS A 228 12.90 6.35 14.84
CA LYS A 228 12.66 5.95 16.23
C LYS A 228 11.43 6.62 16.80
N GLY A 229 10.63 5.87 17.59
CA GLY A 229 9.50 6.41 18.34
C GLY A 229 8.17 5.78 17.95
N ARG A 230 7.08 6.42 18.30
CA ARG A 230 5.72 5.93 18.10
C ARG A 230 5.17 6.40 16.76
N VAL A 231 4.84 5.45 15.90
CA VAL A 231 4.19 5.68 14.60
C VAL A 231 2.71 5.35 14.74
N PHE A 232 1.83 6.27 14.38
CA PHE A 232 0.39 6.14 14.51
C PHE A 232 -0.35 6.40 13.20
N ASP A 233 -1.29 5.52 12.88
CA ASP A 233 -2.25 5.68 11.78
C ASP A 233 -3.66 5.36 12.28
N PRO A 234 -4.53 6.37 12.50
CA PRO A 234 -5.88 6.16 13.00
C PRO A 234 -6.89 5.65 11.95
N CYS A 235 -6.46 5.46 10.70
CA CYS A 235 -7.25 4.94 9.58
C CYS A 235 -6.39 4.03 8.69
N CYS A 236 -5.73 3.05 9.34
CA CYS A 236 -4.56 2.37 8.79
C CYS A 236 -4.83 1.46 7.57
N GLY A 237 -6.08 1.25 7.20
CA GLY A 237 -6.41 0.41 6.06
C GLY A 237 -5.79 -0.98 6.18
N SER A 238 -5.14 -1.44 5.12
CA SER A 238 -4.40 -2.72 5.10
C SER A 238 -2.98 -2.66 5.72
N GLY A 239 -2.64 -1.58 6.42
CA GLY A 239 -1.34 -1.42 7.10
C GLY A 239 -0.17 -1.05 6.18
N GLY A 240 -0.44 -0.54 4.99
CA GLY A 240 0.59 -0.19 4.00
C GLY A 240 1.61 0.83 4.51
N MET A 241 1.17 1.84 5.27
CA MET A 241 2.03 2.87 5.88
C MET A 241 3.06 2.23 6.83
N PHE A 242 2.63 1.28 7.66
CA PHE A 242 3.50 0.59 8.61
C PHE A 242 4.54 -0.28 7.91
N VAL A 243 4.12 -1.01 6.87
CA VAL A 243 5.03 -1.84 6.06
C VAL A 243 6.14 -0.99 5.45
N GLN A 244 5.81 0.17 4.87
CA GLN A 244 6.82 1.03 4.27
C GLN A 244 7.70 1.71 5.32
N SER A 245 7.17 2.06 6.49
CA SER A 245 7.96 2.59 7.61
C SER A 245 9.04 1.60 8.06
N VAL A 246 8.70 0.31 8.15
CA VAL A 246 9.68 -0.75 8.49
C VAL A 246 10.68 -0.98 7.35
N LYS A 247 10.23 -0.98 6.09
CA LYS A 247 11.14 -1.08 4.93
C LYS A 247 12.13 0.08 4.88
N PHE A 248 11.68 1.30 5.18
CA PHE A 248 12.54 2.48 5.30
C PHE A 248 13.66 2.25 6.32
N LEU A 249 13.31 1.78 7.54
CA LEU A 249 14.30 1.47 8.56
C LEU A 249 15.30 0.41 8.12
N GLN A 250 14.83 -0.66 7.47
CA GLN A 250 15.69 -1.73 6.97
C GLN A 250 16.68 -1.23 5.90
N ALA A 251 16.22 -0.37 4.99
CA ALA A 251 17.06 0.20 3.93
C ALA A 251 18.15 1.12 4.49
N HIS A 252 17.84 1.90 5.53
CA HIS A 252 18.79 2.85 6.13
C HIS A 252 19.67 2.24 7.23
N ALA A 253 19.30 1.05 7.77
CA ALA A 253 20.13 0.31 8.73
C ALA A 253 21.43 -0.19 8.14
N SER A 254 21.47 -0.47 6.84
CA SER A 254 22.62 -1.05 6.13
C SER A 254 23.65 -0.01 5.66
N GLY A 255 23.33 1.27 5.71
CA GLY A 255 24.15 2.36 5.15
C GLY A 255 25.25 2.91 6.06
N ASN A 256 25.19 2.70 7.36
CA ASN A 256 26.22 3.19 8.29
C ASN A 256 27.19 2.05 8.66
N GLY A 257 28.41 2.09 8.14
CA GLY A 257 29.49 1.12 8.29
C GLY A 257 29.98 0.83 9.72
N ASN A 258 29.21 1.13 10.76
CA ASN A 258 29.41 0.67 12.14
C ASN A 258 28.37 -0.42 12.44
N GLY A 259 28.80 -1.67 12.31
CA GLY A 259 28.00 -2.85 12.54
C GLY A 259 27.22 -2.82 13.86
N GLY A 260 25.91 -2.83 13.74
CA GLY A 260 25.00 -3.12 14.84
C GLY A 260 24.38 -1.88 15.48
N LYS A 261 23.13 -1.65 15.13
CA LYS A 261 22.02 -1.07 15.88
C LYS A 261 21.07 -0.24 15.00
N ALA A 262 20.43 -0.90 14.07
CA ALA A 262 19.17 -0.38 13.58
C ALA A 262 18.17 -1.54 13.40
N LYS A 263 17.94 -2.34 14.43
CA LYS A 263 16.59 -2.84 14.67
C LYS A 263 15.81 -1.58 14.99
N GLY A 264 15.00 -1.13 14.04
CA GLY A 264 14.24 0.09 14.18
C GLY A 264 13.43 0.05 15.46
N ASP A 265 13.64 1.06 16.28
CA ASP A 265 13.01 1.20 17.61
C ASP A 265 11.69 1.98 17.44
N ILE A 266 10.86 1.56 16.46
CA ILE A 266 9.52 2.11 16.29
C ILE A 266 8.48 1.21 16.94
N SER A 267 7.53 1.85 17.64
CA SER A 267 6.32 1.22 18.13
C SER A 267 5.14 1.63 17.26
N ILE A 268 4.44 0.67 16.71
CA ILE A 268 3.40 0.90 15.71
C ILE A 268 2.02 0.78 16.37
N TYR A 269 1.19 1.79 16.15
CA TYR A 269 -0.19 1.89 16.62
C TYR A 269 -1.10 2.18 15.43
N GLY A 270 -2.22 1.45 15.33
CA GLY A 270 -3.18 1.65 14.24
C GLY A 270 -4.60 1.39 14.65
N GLN A 271 -5.53 2.06 13.98
CA GLN A 271 -6.95 1.80 14.14
C GLN A 271 -7.60 1.66 12.76
N GLU A 272 -8.56 0.74 12.67
CA GLU A 272 -9.35 0.49 11.47
C GLU A 272 -10.82 0.25 11.86
N SER A 273 -11.74 0.87 11.13
CA SER A 273 -13.19 0.74 11.39
C SER A 273 -13.80 -0.48 10.70
N ASN A 274 -13.26 -0.89 9.58
CA ASN A 274 -13.74 -2.05 8.85
C ASN A 274 -13.03 -3.33 9.32
N ASN A 275 -13.81 -4.27 9.87
CA ASN A 275 -13.28 -5.55 10.40
C ASN A 275 -12.49 -6.33 9.35
N THR A 276 -12.98 -6.34 8.14
CA THR A 276 -12.40 -7.04 6.99
C THR A 276 -11.02 -6.47 6.65
N THR A 277 -10.91 -5.15 6.58
CA THR A 277 -9.66 -4.45 6.31
C THR A 277 -8.67 -4.58 7.46
N TRP A 278 -9.14 -4.53 8.72
CA TRP A 278 -8.33 -4.82 9.90
C TRP A 278 -7.69 -6.21 9.83
N ARG A 279 -8.45 -7.25 9.44
CA ARG A 279 -7.91 -8.60 9.24
C ARG A 279 -6.80 -8.61 8.20
N LEU A 280 -6.99 -7.89 7.07
CA LEU A 280 -5.97 -7.76 6.05
C LEU A 280 -4.71 -7.06 6.58
N ALA A 281 -4.85 -6.01 7.37
CA ALA A 281 -3.73 -5.34 8.02
C ALA A 281 -2.96 -6.29 8.94
N LYS A 282 -3.66 -7.04 9.79
CA LYS A 282 -3.05 -8.03 10.69
C LYS A 282 -2.27 -9.10 9.93
N MET A 283 -2.85 -9.66 8.86
CA MET A 283 -2.15 -10.64 8.01
C MET A 283 -0.96 -10.00 7.28
N ASN A 284 -1.11 -8.79 6.75
CA ASN A 284 -0.06 -8.05 6.05
C ASN A 284 1.18 -7.80 6.93
N LEU A 285 0.95 -7.42 8.18
CA LEU A 285 2.01 -7.18 9.16
C LEU A 285 2.65 -8.50 9.62
N ALA A 286 1.83 -9.52 9.87
CA ALA A 286 2.28 -10.84 10.30
C ALA A 286 3.21 -11.51 9.26
N ILE A 287 2.89 -11.44 7.96
CA ILE A 287 3.75 -11.94 6.86
C ILE A 287 5.17 -11.34 6.92
N ARG A 288 5.31 -10.14 7.48
CA ARG A 288 6.59 -9.42 7.53
C ARG A 288 7.25 -9.45 8.91
N GLY A 289 6.65 -10.17 9.84
CA GLY A 289 7.13 -10.21 11.23
C GLY A 289 7.09 -8.84 11.91
N ILE A 290 6.14 -7.97 11.51
CA ILE A 290 5.98 -6.63 12.05
C ILE A 290 5.02 -6.70 13.23
N GLU A 291 5.53 -6.42 14.43
CA GLU A 291 4.71 -6.25 15.62
C GLU A 291 4.04 -4.87 15.61
N ALA A 292 2.72 -4.87 15.80
CA ALA A 292 1.94 -3.66 15.79
C ALA A 292 0.67 -3.80 16.64
N ASN A 293 0.35 -2.75 17.39
CA ASN A 293 -0.91 -2.64 18.11
C ASN A 293 -1.98 -2.04 17.19
N VAL A 294 -2.66 -2.91 16.42
CA VAL A 294 -3.73 -2.50 15.50
C VAL A 294 -5.07 -2.96 16.04
N ILE A 295 -5.94 -2.01 16.32
CA ILE A 295 -7.27 -2.23 16.93
C ILE A 295 -8.36 -2.05 15.88
N TRP A 296 -9.30 -2.99 15.87
CA TRP A 296 -10.57 -2.82 15.18
C TRP A 296 -11.60 -2.15 16.07
N ASN A 297 -12.24 -1.10 15.56
CA ASN A 297 -13.35 -0.45 16.22
C ASN A 297 -14.37 0.04 15.19
N GLU A 298 -15.54 -0.57 15.13
CA GLU A 298 -16.59 -0.23 14.14
C GLU A 298 -17.10 1.22 14.23
N GLN A 299 -16.96 1.85 15.40
CA GLN A 299 -17.33 3.26 15.59
C GLN A 299 -16.34 4.23 14.93
N GLY A 300 -15.20 3.71 14.42
CA GLY A 300 -14.14 4.52 13.82
C GLY A 300 -13.42 5.42 14.83
N SER A 301 -12.44 6.16 14.35
CA SER A 301 -11.51 6.92 15.18
C SER A 301 -12.11 8.20 15.76
N PHE A 302 -13.20 8.71 15.20
CA PHE A 302 -13.86 9.87 15.76
C PHE A 302 -14.74 9.54 16.98
N HIS A 303 -15.57 8.49 16.89
CA HIS A 303 -16.53 8.12 17.92
C HIS A 303 -16.01 7.07 18.90
N GLY A 304 -15.02 6.30 18.49
CA GLY A 304 -14.44 5.19 19.26
C GLY A 304 -12.92 5.19 19.19
N ASP A 305 -12.28 6.31 19.54
CA ASP A 305 -10.83 6.42 19.61
C ASP A 305 -10.25 5.42 20.62
N ALA A 306 -9.54 4.43 20.11
CA ALA A 306 -8.93 3.38 20.93
C ALA A 306 -7.61 3.83 21.59
N PHE A 307 -7.06 4.99 21.19
CA PHE A 307 -5.76 5.47 21.61
C PHE A 307 -5.80 6.89 22.21
N LYS A 308 -6.84 7.26 22.93
CA LYS A 308 -7.12 8.61 23.46
C LYS A 308 -5.90 9.31 24.09
N ASP A 309 -5.07 8.55 24.79
CA ASP A 309 -3.90 9.07 25.52
C ASP A 309 -2.59 8.97 24.72
N LEU A 310 -2.62 8.36 23.54
CA LEU A 310 -1.43 8.24 22.70
C LEU A 310 -0.99 9.62 22.21
N ARG A 311 0.31 9.89 22.37
CA ARG A 311 1.00 11.03 21.77
C ARG A 311 2.11 10.47 20.91
N ALA A 312 1.88 10.47 19.59
CA ALA A 312 2.75 9.86 18.60
C ALA A 312 3.88 10.81 18.18
N ASP A 313 5.04 10.25 17.95
CA ASP A 313 6.18 10.98 17.42
C ASP A 313 6.00 11.20 15.90
N PHE A 314 5.31 10.25 15.24
CA PHE A 314 4.93 10.34 13.83
C PHE A 314 3.48 9.93 13.65
N VAL A 315 2.69 10.74 12.97
CA VAL A 315 1.37 10.36 12.43
C VAL A 315 1.51 10.25 10.93
N ILE A 316 1.21 9.08 10.36
CA ILE A 316 1.29 8.80 8.91
C ILE A 316 -0.05 8.23 8.47
N ALA A 317 -0.82 8.96 7.65
CA ALA A 317 -2.17 8.53 7.35
C ALA A 317 -2.62 8.89 5.91
N ASN A 318 -3.57 8.10 5.41
CA ASN A 318 -4.37 8.44 4.24
C ASN A 318 -5.84 8.28 4.61
N PRO A 319 -6.47 9.30 5.20
CA PRO A 319 -7.87 9.23 5.63
C PRO A 319 -8.84 9.20 4.45
N PRO A 320 -10.09 8.76 4.62
CA PRO A 320 -11.13 8.89 3.62
C PRO A 320 -11.33 10.36 3.22
N PHE A 321 -11.29 10.65 1.89
CA PHE A 321 -11.44 12.03 1.41
C PHE A 321 -12.91 12.46 1.37
N ASN A 322 -13.19 13.65 1.87
CA ASN A 322 -14.50 14.30 1.78
C ASN A 322 -15.64 13.41 2.33
N ASP A 323 -15.38 12.67 3.40
CA ASP A 323 -16.41 11.85 4.06
C ASP A 323 -17.51 12.75 4.62
N SER A 324 -18.75 12.55 4.13
CA SER A 324 -19.92 13.33 4.53
C SER A 324 -20.69 12.72 5.70
N ASP A 325 -20.50 11.41 5.94
CA ASP A 325 -21.30 10.65 6.91
C ASP A 325 -20.53 10.29 8.19
N TRP A 326 -19.54 11.11 8.54
CA TRP A 326 -18.66 10.86 9.68
C TRP A 326 -19.31 11.11 11.07
N GLY A 327 -20.58 11.54 11.11
CA GLY A 327 -21.34 11.75 12.35
C GLY A 327 -20.93 13.00 13.14
N GLY A 328 -20.40 14.03 12.48
CA GLY A 328 -19.86 15.24 13.08
C GLY A 328 -20.82 16.00 13.98
N GLU A 329 -22.14 15.92 13.74
CA GLU A 329 -23.16 16.55 14.59
C GLU A 329 -23.11 16.10 16.05
N ARG A 330 -22.69 14.87 16.31
CA ARG A 330 -22.57 14.32 17.66
C ARG A 330 -21.28 14.71 18.38
N LEU A 331 -20.33 15.33 17.65
CA LEU A 331 -18.99 15.65 18.15
C LEU A 331 -18.72 17.17 18.18
N ARG A 332 -19.74 18.02 18.19
CA ARG A 332 -19.57 19.48 18.12
C ARG A 332 -18.76 20.06 19.29
N GLU A 333 -18.79 19.43 20.45
CA GLU A 333 -18.09 19.84 21.68
C GLU A 333 -16.82 19.02 21.96
N ASP A 334 -16.33 18.27 20.97
CA ASP A 334 -15.17 17.41 21.14
C ASP A 334 -13.89 18.23 21.39
N VAL A 335 -13.11 17.82 22.36
CA VAL A 335 -11.87 18.49 22.80
C VAL A 335 -10.79 18.58 21.72
N ARG A 336 -10.90 17.76 20.68
CA ARG A 336 -9.98 17.75 19.53
C ARG A 336 -10.15 18.98 18.63
N TRP A 337 -11.33 19.63 18.63
CA TRP A 337 -11.66 20.76 17.75
C TRP A 337 -11.09 22.09 18.20
N LYS A 338 -9.80 22.10 18.54
CA LYS A 338 -9.08 23.27 19.05
C LYS A 338 -9.07 24.44 18.08
N TYR A 339 -9.07 24.18 16.78
CA TYR A 339 -9.00 25.20 15.72
C TYR A 339 -10.36 25.53 15.11
N GLY A 340 -11.41 24.91 15.58
CA GLY A 340 -12.79 25.13 15.17
C GLY A 340 -13.51 23.82 14.89
N VAL A 341 -14.84 23.85 15.02
CA VAL A 341 -15.69 22.68 14.77
C VAL A 341 -15.69 22.34 13.29
N PRO A 342 -15.29 21.13 12.89
CA PRO A 342 -15.30 20.73 11.49
C PRO A 342 -16.73 20.68 10.93
N PRO A 343 -16.91 20.93 9.61
CA PRO A 343 -18.22 20.83 8.98
C PRO A 343 -18.78 19.41 9.08
N ALA A 344 -20.06 19.27 9.42
CA ALA A 344 -20.72 17.98 9.51
C ALA A 344 -20.69 17.18 8.18
N GLY A 345 -20.74 17.88 7.06
CA GLY A 345 -20.72 17.28 5.72
C GLY A 345 -19.33 17.04 5.12
N ASN A 346 -18.23 17.25 5.87
CA ASN A 346 -16.88 16.97 5.40
C ASN A 346 -15.89 16.75 6.53
N ALA A 347 -15.31 15.54 6.61
CA ALA A 347 -14.41 15.13 7.68
C ALA A 347 -12.95 15.58 7.50
N ASN A 348 -12.56 16.21 6.38
CA ASN A 348 -11.14 16.50 6.11
C ASN A 348 -10.46 17.22 7.28
N PHE A 349 -11.04 18.29 7.80
CA PHE A 349 -10.48 19.02 8.95
C PHE A 349 -10.78 18.40 10.31
N ALA A 350 -11.68 17.42 10.40
CA ALA A 350 -11.78 16.54 11.57
C ALA A 350 -10.55 15.63 11.64
N TRP A 351 -10.14 15.02 10.54
CA TRP A 351 -8.92 14.23 10.45
C TRP A 351 -7.67 15.06 10.77
N VAL A 352 -7.53 16.25 10.16
CA VAL A 352 -6.38 17.14 10.45
C VAL A 352 -6.27 17.43 11.94
N GLN A 353 -7.37 17.79 12.60
CA GLN A 353 -7.36 18.11 14.04
C GLN A 353 -7.18 16.86 14.91
N HIS A 354 -7.69 15.71 14.49
CA HIS A 354 -7.43 14.43 15.14
C HIS A 354 -5.93 14.08 15.10
N PHE A 355 -5.27 14.24 13.97
CA PHE A 355 -3.82 14.06 13.86
C PHE A 355 -3.06 15.01 14.78
N ILE A 356 -3.38 16.31 14.76
CA ILE A 356 -2.75 17.29 15.65
C ILE A 356 -2.95 16.92 17.12
N HIS A 357 -4.14 16.42 17.50
CA HIS A 357 -4.43 16.00 18.88
C HIS A 357 -3.49 14.88 19.33
N HIS A 358 -3.22 13.92 18.46
CA HIS A 358 -2.36 12.76 18.75
C HIS A 358 -0.86 13.03 18.60
N LEU A 359 -0.42 14.18 18.11
CA LEU A 359 1.01 14.48 18.04
C LEU A 359 1.63 14.70 19.43
N ALA A 360 2.79 14.12 19.64
CA ALA A 360 3.70 14.45 20.73
C ALA A 360 4.15 15.94 20.64
N PRO A 361 4.70 16.53 21.71
CA PRO A 361 5.16 17.92 21.67
C PRO A 361 6.19 18.25 20.56
N THR A 362 6.98 17.26 20.14
CA THR A 362 7.95 17.35 19.04
C THR A 362 7.56 16.50 17.84
N GLY A 363 6.32 15.99 17.83
CA GLY A 363 5.82 15.08 16.81
C GLY A 363 5.56 15.76 15.47
N VAL A 364 5.63 14.97 14.41
CA VAL A 364 5.38 15.37 13.03
C VAL A 364 4.28 14.49 12.41
N ALA A 365 3.35 15.09 11.69
CA ALA A 365 2.36 14.37 10.91
C ALA A 365 2.63 14.56 9.42
N GLY A 366 2.51 13.49 8.64
CA GLY A 366 2.46 13.50 7.17
C GLY A 366 1.26 12.71 6.69
N PHE A 367 0.38 13.32 5.90
CA PHE A 367 -0.85 12.67 5.47
C PHE A 367 -1.33 13.18 4.12
N VAL A 368 -2.19 12.36 3.50
CA VAL A 368 -2.77 12.66 2.19
C VAL A 368 -4.14 13.30 2.35
N LEU A 369 -4.43 14.33 1.58
CA LEU A 369 -5.79 14.88 1.42
C LEU A 369 -6.06 15.25 -0.04
N ALA A 370 -7.34 15.41 -0.39
CA ALA A 370 -7.74 15.98 -1.66
C ALA A 370 -7.28 17.45 -1.77
N ASN A 371 -6.94 17.90 -2.98
CA ASN A 371 -6.43 19.27 -3.24
C ASN A 371 -7.35 20.37 -2.71
N GLY A 372 -8.67 20.14 -2.64
CA GLY A 372 -9.63 21.09 -2.06
C GLY A 372 -9.27 21.53 -0.65
N SER A 373 -8.64 20.67 0.15
CA SER A 373 -8.22 20.99 1.52
C SER A 373 -7.28 22.19 1.61
N MET A 374 -6.49 22.45 0.56
CA MET A 374 -5.53 23.55 0.52
C MET A 374 -6.18 24.94 0.35
N SER A 375 -7.40 25.01 -0.22
CA SER A 375 -7.98 26.28 -0.66
C SER A 375 -9.48 26.44 -0.39
N SER A 376 -10.22 25.36 -0.07
CA SER A 376 -11.66 25.42 0.21
C SER A 376 -11.97 26.36 1.36
N ASN A 377 -12.99 27.20 1.17
CA ASN A 377 -13.57 28.04 2.21
C ASN A 377 -15.02 27.63 2.54
N GLN A 378 -15.46 26.49 2.01
CA GLN A 378 -16.82 26.00 2.22
C GLN A 378 -17.03 25.61 3.69
N SER A 379 -18.22 25.91 4.18
CA SER A 379 -18.69 25.45 5.51
C SER A 379 -17.72 25.72 6.70
N GLY A 380 -16.88 26.76 6.60
CA GLY A 380 -15.95 27.14 7.67
C GLY A 380 -14.57 26.47 7.62
N GLU A 381 -14.28 25.61 6.61
CA GLU A 381 -12.97 24.96 6.46
C GLU A 381 -11.81 25.97 6.38
N GLY A 382 -12.03 27.11 5.69
CA GLY A 382 -11.05 28.17 5.56
C GLY A 382 -10.61 28.77 6.89
N GLU A 383 -11.55 28.95 7.82
CA GLU A 383 -11.24 29.49 9.16
C GLU A 383 -10.45 28.49 10.03
N ILE A 384 -10.76 27.19 9.92
CA ILE A 384 -9.98 26.15 10.61
C ILE A 384 -8.57 26.12 10.04
N ARG A 385 -8.41 26.10 8.71
CA ARG A 385 -7.12 26.14 8.02
C ARG A 385 -6.30 27.36 8.45
N LYS A 386 -6.91 28.55 8.45
CA LYS A 386 -6.29 29.79 8.90
C LYS A 386 -5.75 29.65 10.33
N LYS A 387 -6.54 29.16 11.28
CA LYS A 387 -6.08 29.01 12.67
C LYS A 387 -4.95 28.00 12.82
N ILE A 388 -4.92 26.93 12.00
CA ILE A 388 -3.81 25.98 11.98
C ILE A 388 -2.53 26.62 11.45
N ILE A 389 -2.63 27.46 10.41
CA ILE A 389 -1.53 28.22 9.83
C ILE A 389 -1.02 29.26 10.84
N GLU A 390 -1.90 30.03 11.45
CA GLU A 390 -1.55 31.05 12.46
C GLU A 390 -0.93 30.42 13.73
N ALA A 391 -1.25 29.17 14.04
CA ALA A 391 -0.59 28.39 15.10
C ALA A 391 0.79 27.85 14.69
N ASP A 392 1.27 28.20 13.49
CA ASP A 392 2.57 27.81 12.91
C ASP A 392 2.79 26.28 12.86
N LEU A 393 1.72 25.52 12.60
CA LEU A 393 1.80 24.06 12.57
C LEU A 393 2.14 23.49 11.18
N VAL A 394 1.86 24.24 10.10
CA VAL A 394 2.11 23.78 8.72
C VAL A 394 3.61 23.88 8.43
N ASP A 395 4.26 22.73 8.24
CA ASP A 395 5.69 22.64 7.96
C ASP A 395 5.97 22.58 6.45
N CYS A 396 5.27 21.69 5.72
CA CYS A 396 5.43 21.56 4.28
C CYS A 396 4.11 21.17 3.60
N MET A 397 3.93 21.65 2.37
CA MET A 397 2.82 21.30 1.49
C MET A 397 3.34 20.80 0.15
N VAL A 398 2.90 19.61 -0.29
CA VAL A 398 3.29 19.04 -1.58
C VAL A 398 2.04 18.83 -2.44
N ALA A 399 1.97 19.46 -3.61
CA ALA A 399 0.94 19.17 -4.60
C ALA A 399 1.41 18.02 -5.51
N LEU A 400 0.66 16.92 -5.54
CA LEU A 400 0.97 15.74 -6.35
C LEU A 400 0.18 15.73 -7.66
N PRO A 401 0.67 15.01 -8.70
CA PRO A 401 -0.08 14.83 -9.94
C PRO A 401 -1.38 14.07 -9.71
N GLY A 402 -2.33 14.21 -10.63
CA GLY A 402 -3.48 13.33 -10.72
C GLY A 402 -3.11 11.91 -11.18
N GLN A 403 -4.09 11.02 -11.16
CA GLN A 403 -3.97 9.64 -11.67
C GLN A 403 -2.99 8.73 -10.89
N LEU A 404 -2.59 9.11 -9.67
CA LEU A 404 -1.76 8.28 -8.81
C LEU A 404 -2.56 7.15 -8.14
N PHE A 405 -3.84 7.37 -7.87
CA PHE A 405 -4.70 6.42 -7.16
C PHE A 405 -5.51 5.56 -8.12
N TYR A 406 -5.56 4.24 -7.87
CA TYR A 406 -6.33 3.30 -8.71
C TYR A 406 -7.85 3.54 -8.65
N SER A 407 -8.34 4.02 -7.50
CA SER A 407 -9.77 4.24 -7.25
C SER A 407 -10.27 5.63 -7.68
N THR A 408 -9.37 6.60 -7.89
CA THR A 408 -9.72 7.97 -8.25
C THR A 408 -8.63 8.63 -9.07
N GLN A 409 -9.03 9.47 -10.03
CA GLN A 409 -8.10 10.29 -10.81
C GLN A 409 -7.88 11.67 -10.19
N ILE A 410 -8.51 11.95 -9.05
CA ILE A 410 -8.45 13.24 -8.37
C ILE A 410 -7.00 13.50 -7.92
N PRO A 411 -6.42 14.67 -8.22
CA PRO A 411 -5.12 15.04 -7.69
C PRO A 411 -5.20 15.23 -6.17
N VAL A 412 -4.14 14.82 -5.49
CA VAL A 412 -4.02 14.88 -4.02
C VAL A 412 -2.86 15.77 -3.61
N CYS A 413 -2.86 16.16 -2.35
CA CYS A 413 -1.76 16.86 -1.73
C CYS A 413 -1.29 16.14 -0.47
N LEU A 414 -0.02 16.36 -0.13
CA LEU A 414 0.54 15.93 1.14
C LEU A 414 0.64 17.13 2.07
N TRP A 415 0.14 16.95 3.27
CA TRP A 415 0.28 17.86 4.38
C TRP A 415 1.35 17.36 5.33
N PHE A 416 2.27 18.24 5.72
CA PHE A 416 3.20 17.98 6.80
C PHE A 416 2.97 19.00 7.90
N LEU A 417 2.66 18.52 9.11
CA LEU A 417 2.42 19.34 10.28
C LEU A 417 3.45 18.99 11.36
N THR A 418 3.93 19.99 12.07
CA THR A 418 4.81 19.79 13.24
C THR A 418 4.37 20.65 14.40
N ARG A 419 4.49 20.16 15.64
CA ARG A 419 4.20 20.94 16.84
C ARG A 419 5.33 21.84 17.26
N ASN A 420 6.54 21.55 16.82
CA ASN A 420 7.72 22.29 17.25
C ASN A 420 8.72 22.44 16.10
N LYS A 421 8.82 23.66 15.57
CA LYS A 421 9.75 24.04 14.52
C LYS A 421 11.15 24.44 15.05
N THR A 422 11.35 24.44 16.38
CA THR A 422 12.61 24.81 17.07
C THR A 422 13.11 23.71 17.99
N ASN A 423 12.91 22.43 17.63
CA ASN A 423 13.18 21.28 18.51
C ASN A 423 14.68 20.97 18.75
N GLY A 424 15.58 21.78 18.23
CA GLY A 424 17.03 21.60 18.37
C GLY A 424 17.64 20.48 17.53
N ARG A 425 16.80 19.65 16.88
CA ARG A 425 17.24 18.59 15.94
C ARG A 425 17.45 19.13 14.53
N PHE A 426 16.64 20.13 14.15
CA PHE A 426 16.63 20.73 12.83
C PHE A 426 16.82 22.26 12.95
N ARG A 427 16.99 22.96 11.83
CA ARG A 427 17.06 24.41 11.84
C ARG A 427 15.76 25.03 12.40
N ASP A 428 15.85 26.24 12.90
CA ASP A 428 14.67 27.04 13.29
C ASP A 428 13.85 27.40 12.03
N ARG A 429 12.61 26.93 11.96
CA ARG A 429 11.70 27.13 10.84
C ARG A 429 10.42 27.87 11.23
N ARG A 430 10.42 28.52 12.39
CA ARG A 430 9.25 29.28 12.87
C ARG A 430 8.83 30.33 11.85
N GLY A 431 7.52 30.41 11.62
CA GLY A 431 6.93 31.34 10.67
C GLY A 431 7.27 31.04 9.20
N GLU A 432 7.77 29.85 8.89
CA GLU A 432 8.04 29.39 7.52
C GLU A 432 7.25 28.13 7.16
N THR A 433 6.88 28.03 5.89
CA THR A 433 6.29 26.82 5.29
C THR A 433 6.96 26.55 3.96
N LEU A 434 7.36 25.29 3.74
CA LEU A 434 7.87 24.86 2.44
C LEU A 434 6.71 24.47 1.51
N PHE A 435 6.71 24.99 0.30
CA PHE A 435 5.79 24.58 -0.77
C PHE A 435 6.55 23.84 -1.86
N ILE A 436 6.05 22.66 -2.26
CA ILE A 436 6.60 21.85 -3.34
C ILE A 436 5.49 21.55 -4.37
N ASP A 437 5.70 21.94 -5.61
CA ASP A 437 4.80 21.63 -6.73
C ASP A 437 5.33 20.46 -7.55
N ALA A 438 4.85 19.28 -7.25
CA ALA A 438 5.23 18.04 -7.94
C ALA A 438 4.18 17.60 -8.99
N ARG A 439 3.21 18.47 -9.37
CA ARG A 439 2.11 18.12 -10.28
C ARG A 439 2.56 17.67 -11.67
N LYS A 440 3.74 18.08 -12.12
CA LYS A 440 4.32 17.68 -13.40
C LYS A 440 5.20 16.42 -13.33
N MET A 441 5.42 15.88 -12.13
CA MET A 441 6.30 14.72 -11.91
C MET A 441 5.59 13.40 -12.18
N GLY A 442 6.37 12.32 -12.19
CA GLY A 442 5.89 10.97 -12.46
C GLY A 442 5.71 10.67 -13.94
N SER A 443 5.58 9.39 -14.25
CA SER A 443 5.39 8.86 -15.60
C SER A 443 4.10 8.03 -15.69
N MET A 444 3.47 8.01 -16.87
CA MET A 444 2.31 7.16 -17.11
C MET A 444 2.77 5.70 -17.23
N ILE A 445 2.20 4.82 -16.40
CA ILE A 445 2.44 3.38 -16.46
C ILE A 445 1.44 2.66 -17.36
N ASP A 446 0.26 3.27 -17.56
CA ASP A 446 -0.74 2.86 -18.53
C ASP A 446 -1.54 4.09 -19.01
N LYS A 447 -2.66 3.89 -19.71
CA LYS A 447 -3.48 4.99 -20.27
C LYS A 447 -4.13 5.89 -19.23
N VAL A 448 -4.26 5.44 -17.98
CA VAL A 448 -5.05 6.11 -16.93
C VAL A 448 -4.30 6.26 -15.60
N HIS A 449 -3.19 5.54 -15.41
CA HIS A 449 -2.44 5.56 -14.17
C HIS A 449 -1.05 6.16 -14.34
N ARG A 450 -0.68 7.00 -13.39
CA ARG A 450 0.64 7.62 -13.25
C ARG A 450 1.34 7.06 -12.01
N GLU A 451 2.65 6.97 -12.05
CA GLU A 451 3.47 6.56 -10.92
C GLU A 451 4.62 7.55 -10.72
N LEU A 452 4.91 7.88 -9.44
CA LEU A 452 6.13 8.61 -9.10
C LEU A 452 7.31 7.65 -9.20
N THR A 453 8.37 8.09 -9.86
CA THR A 453 9.62 7.32 -9.93
C THR A 453 10.41 7.45 -8.63
N ASP A 454 11.39 6.56 -8.40
CA ASP A 454 12.31 6.68 -7.26
C ASP A 454 13.09 8.01 -7.30
N LYS A 455 13.38 8.53 -8.51
CA LYS A 455 14.02 9.84 -8.68
C LYS A 455 13.11 11.00 -8.26
N ASP A 456 11.82 10.92 -8.59
CA ASP A 456 10.83 11.91 -8.17
C ASP A 456 10.70 11.92 -6.65
N THR A 457 10.55 10.73 -6.05
CA THR A 457 10.48 10.55 -4.60
C THR A 457 11.72 11.12 -3.90
N ALA A 458 12.92 10.76 -4.38
CA ALA A 458 14.18 11.26 -3.83
C ALA A 458 14.29 12.79 -3.96
N ARG A 459 13.92 13.37 -5.11
CA ARG A 459 13.96 14.82 -5.32
C ARG A 459 13.05 15.56 -4.34
N ILE A 460 11.82 15.12 -4.17
CA ILE A 460 10.86 15.75 -3.24
C ILE A 460 11.34 15.60 -1.79
N ALA A 461 11.70 14.38 -1.38
CA ALA A 461 12.14 14.10 -0.01
C ALA A 461 13.42 14.87 0.35
N ASN A 462 14.44 14.85 -0.53
CA ASN A 462 15.69 15.57 -0.32
C ASN A 462 15.46 17.09 -0.21
N THR A 463 14.56 17.67 -1.01
CA THR A 463 14.20 19.10 -0.90
C THR A 463 13.67 19.44 0.49
N TYR A 464 12.82 18.57 1.06
CA TYR A 464 12.29 18.76 2.41
C TYR A 464 13.40 18.61 3.47
N HIS A 465 14.27 17.59 3.35
CA HIS A 465 15.37 17.35 4.29
C HIS A 465 16.38 18.49 4.29
N VAL A 466 16.79 18.96 3.10
CA VAL A 466 17.69 20.11 2.95
C VAL A 466 17.06 21.35 3.56
N TRP A 467 15.80 21.66 3.25
CA TRP A 467 15.10 22.82 3.82
C TRP A 467 14.95 22.72 5.34
N ARG A 468 14.66 21.53 5.85
CA ARG A 468 14.53 21.28 7.29
C ARG A 468 15.86 21.39 8.03
N GLY A 469 16.98 21.28 7.34
CA GLY A 469 18.33 21.31 7.90
C GLY A 469 18.69 19.99 8.57
N ASP A 470 18.42 18.88 7.88
CA ASP A 470 18.86 17.55 8.31
C ASP A 470 20.40 17.50 8.18
N GLU A 471 21.05 16.70 9.05
CA GLU A 471 22.49 16.50 9.05
C GLU A 471 22.95 15.96 7.68
N ASP A 472 24.00 16.54 7.11
CA ASP A 472 24.59 16.21 5.80
C ASP A 472 23.69 16.44 4.57
N ALA A 473 22.52 17.10 4.71
CA ALA A 473 21.59 17.30 3.61
C ALA A 473 21.99 18.40 2.61
N GLY A 474 22.94 19.28 2.95
CA GLY A 474 23.39 20.42 2.10
C GLY A 474 22.60 21.70 2.32
N ASP A 475 22.77 22.68 1.41
CA ASP A 475 22.14 24.00 1.51
C ASP A 475 20.84 24.08 0.69
N TYR A 476 19.80 24.65 1.29
CA TYR A 476 18.52 24.85 0.62
C TYR A 476 18.55 26.09 -0.27
N ALA A 477 17.96 25.95 -1.45
CA ALA A 477 17.65 27.06 -2.34
C ALA A 477 16.24 26.88 -2.95
N ASP A 478 15.52 27.99 -3.12
CA ASP A 478 14.27 28.01 -3.87
C ASP A 478 14.52 27.64 -5.33
N VAL A 479 13.61 26.84 -5.91
CA VAL A 479 13.65 26.44 -7.32
C VAL A 479 12.34 26.87 -8.00
N ALA A 480 12.41 27.83 -8.91
CA ALA A 480 11.26 28.37 -9.62
C ALA A 480 10.48 27.23 -10.32
N GLY A 481 9.15 27.27 -10.18
CA GLY A 481 8.25 26.23 -10.71
C GLY A 481 8.24 24.90 -9.93
N PHE A 482 9.10 24.74 -8.90
CA PHE A 482 9.18 23.48 -8.15
C PHE A 482 9.05 23.67 -6.63
N CYS A 483 9.90 24.46 -5.97
CA CYS A 483 9.81 24.61 -4.52
C CYS A 483 10.16 26.04 -4.06
N ARG A 484 9.54 26.45 -2.93
CA ARG A 484 9.81 27.72 -2.29
C ARG A 484 9.53 27.67 -0.79
N ALA A 485 10.45 28.23 0.02
CA ALA A 485 10.22 28.53 1.42
C ALA A 485 9.52 29.89 1.56
N VAL A 486 8.38 29.91 2.22
CA VAL A 486 7.48 31.08 2.27
C VAL A 486 7.25 31.48 3.72
N LYS A 487 7.32 32.79 3.99
CA LYS A 487 7.02 33.35 5.30
C LYS A 487 5.51 33.38 5.57
N LEU A 488 5.15 33.36 6.84
CA LEU A 488 3.74 33.37 7.27
C LEU A 488 3.00 34.63 6.76
N ASP A 489 3.68 35.78 6.69
CA ASP A 489 3.08 37.03 6.19
C ASP A 489 2.66 36.90 4.72
N ASP A 490 3.50 36.29 3.89
CA ASP A 490 3.14 36.02 2.48
C ASP A 490 1.92 35.08 2.37
N ILE A 491 1.80 34.11 3.30
CA ILE A 491 0.63 33.18 3.32
C ILE A 491 -0.63 33.94 3.74
N ARG A 492 -0.53 34.91 4.67
CA ARG A 492 -1.63 35.80 5.06
C ARG A 492 -2.11 36.65 3.88
N ASP A 493 -1.17 37.24 3.13
CA ASP A 493 -1.45 38.06 1.95
C ASP A 493 -2.16 37.27 0.84
N HIS A 494 -1.92 35.96 0.78
CA HIS A 494 -2.61 35.04 -0.11
C HIS A 494 -3.89 34.41 0.49
N GLY A 495 -4.46 35.00 1.55
CA GLY A 495 -5.71 34.57 2.16
C GLY A 495 -5.64 33.18 2.80
N HIS A 496 -4.48 32.77 3.33
CA HIS A 496 -4.23 31.48 3.97
C HIS A 496 -4.50 30.28 3.05
N VAL A 497 -4.33 30.45 1.74
CA VAL A 497 -4.38 29.35 0.75
C VAL A 497 -3.03 28.63 0.72
N LEU A 498 -3.02 27.32 0.74
CA LEU A 498 -1.81 26.48 0.82
C LEU A 498 -1.47 25.79 -0.51
N THR A 499 -1.98 26.27 -1.64
CA THR A 499 -1.71 25.64 -2.96
C THR A 499 -0.29 26.01 -3.43
N PRO A 500 0.64 25.03 -3.54
CA PRO A 500 2.04 25.31 -3.88
C PRO A 500 2.26 26.14 -5.14
N GLY A 501 1.49 25.89 -6.19
CA GLY A 501 1.61 26.65 -7.45
C GLY A 501 1.37 28.17 -7.34
N ARG A 502 0.86 28.67 -6.20
CA ARG A 502 0.76 30.12 -5.95
C ARG A 502 2.07 30.75 -5.51
N TYR A 503 2.98 29.93 -4.97
CA TYR A 503 4.19 30.40 -4.30
C TYR A 503 5.46 30.10 -5.08
N VAL A 504 5.54 28.96 -5.78
CA VAL A 504 6.78 28.50 -6.43
C VAL A 504 7.16 29.27 -7.70
N GLY A 505 6.27 30.15 -8.21
CA GLY A 505 6.50 30.89 -9.46
C GLY A 505 6.34 30.01 -10.71
N ALA A 506 6.69 30.58 -11.84
CA ALA A 506 6.75 29.85 -13.12
C ALA A 506 8.19 29.37 -13.34
N GLU A 507 8.35 28.19 -13.94
CA GLU A 507 9.64 27.81 -14.54
C GLU A 507 10.04 28.90 -15.54
N ALA A 508 11.32 29.26 -15.57
CA ALA A 508 11.85 30.08 -16.65
C ALA A 508 11.44 29.40 -17.96
N ALA A 509 10.61 30.07 -18.76
CA ALA A 509 10.36 29.58 -20.09
C ALA A 509 11.72 29.47 -20.76
N GLU A 510 12.07 28.30 -21.31
CA GLU A 510 13.15 28.27 -22.30
C GLU A 510 12.74 29.31 -23.33
N ASP A 511 13.58 30.35 -23.51
CA ASP A 511 13.40 31.29 -24.59
C ASP A 511 13.42 30.45 -25.87
N ASP A 512 12.24 30.16 -26.41
CA ASP A 512 12.19 29.69 -27.76
C ASP A 512 12.47 30.94 -28.60
N ASP A 513 13.61 30.94 -29.27
CA ASP A 513 14.05 32.02 -30.16
C ASP A 513 13.06 32.30 -31.30
N GLU A 514 11.87 31.73 -31.27
CA GLU A 514 10.83 31.94 -32.30
C GLU A 514 10.12 33.28 -32.03
N PRO A 515 10.18 34.24 -32.96
CA PRO A 515 9.52 35.52 -32.81
C PRO A 515 8.02 35.34 -32.51
N PHE A 516 7.49 36.09 -31.55
CA PHE A 516 6.07 36.01 -31.12
C PHE A 516 5.08 36.00 -32.29
N ASP A 517 5.32 36.82 -33.32
CA ASP A 517 4.43 36.91 -34.48
C ASP A 517 4.47 35.67 -35.38
N GLU A 518 5.61 34.94 -35.41
CA GLU A 518 5.71 33.66 -36.11
C GLU A 518 5.03 32.55 -35.36
N LYS A 519 5.24 32.47 -34.05
CA LYS A 519 4.58 31.54 -33.18
C LYS A 519 3.06 31.70 -33.18
N MET A 520 2.57 32.94 -33.11
CA MET A 520 1.13 33.23 -33.19
C MET A 520 0.53 32.87 -34.56
N ARG A 521 1.27 33.07 -35.65
CA ARG A 521 0.83 32.64 -36.98
C ARG A 521 0.77 31.11 -37.07
N HIS A 522 1.75 30.43 -36.54
CA HIS A 522 1.79 28.96 -36.52
C HIS A 522 0.67 28.37 -35.67
N LEU A 523 0.47 28.88 -34.46
CA LEU A 523 -0.60 28.45 -33.56
C LEU A 523 -2.00 28.74 -34.17
N ALA A 524 -2.18 29.88 -34.80
CA ALA A 524 -3.44 30.23 -35.46
C ALA A 524 -3.71 29.33 -36.69
N ALA A 525 -2.68 28.93 -37.43
CA ALA A 525 -2.78 27.99 -38.53
C ALA A 525 -3.16 26.58 -38.03
N THR A 526 -2.48 26.08 -37.01
CA THR A 526 -2.77 24.80 -36.39
C THR A 526 -4.19 24.74 -35.80
N LEU A 527 -4.63 25.82 -35.14
CA LEU A 527 -6.00 25.89 -34.60
C LEU A 527 -7.05 25.80 -35.71
N ARG A 528 -6.83 26.51 -36.84
CA ARG A 528 -7.75 26.44 -37.99
C ARG A 528 -7.82 25.07 -38.61
N GLU A 529 -6.66 24.37 -38.70
CA GLU A 529 -6.59 23.00 -39.20
C GLU A 529 -7.35 22.04 -38.29
N GLN A 530 -7.15 22.14 -36.97
CA GLN A 530 -7.89 21.35 -35.98
C GLN A 530 -9.39 21.60 -35.99
N GLN A 531 -9.82 22.86 -36.17
CA GLN A 531 -11.24 23.22 -36.33
C GLN A 531 -11.82 22.63 -37.62
N ALA A 532 -11.08 22.65 -38.70
CA ALA A 532 -11.53 22.07 -39.98
C ALA A 532 -11.66 20.54 -39.88
N GLU A 533 -10.72 19.88 -39.24
CA GLU A 533 -10.76 18.42 -38.98
C GLU A 533 -11.90 18.07 -38.01
N GLY A 534 -12.13 18.87 -36.96
CA GLY A 534 -13.27 18.70 -36.05
C GLY A 534 -14.61 18.80 -36.79
N THR A 535 -14.78 19.78 -37.70
CA THR A 535 -15.99 19.94 -38.53
C THR A 535 -16.20 18.72 -39.44
N LYS A 536 -15.14 18.18 -40.00
CA LYS A 536 -15.18 16.97 -40.84
C LYS A 536 -15.58 15.72 -40.06
N LEU A 537 -15.05 15.57 -38.84
CA LEU A 537 -15.40 14.49 -37.92
C LEU A 537 -16.85 14.60 -37.47
N ASP A 538 -17.35 15.80 -37.15
CA ASP A 538 -18.75 16.05 -36.81
C ASP A 538 -19.69 15.67 -37.97
N GLY A 539 -19.29 15.97 -39.22
CA GLY A 539 -20.02 15.55 -40.41
C GLY A 539 -20.07 14.03 -40.56
N ALA A 540 -18.95 13.34 -40.33
CA ALA A 540 -18.89 11.89 -40.40
C ALA A 540 -19.72 11.22 -39.28
N ILE A 541 -19.68 11.75 -38.06
CA ILE A 541 -20.49 11.28 -36.93
C ILE A 541 -22.00 11.46 -37.26
N ARG A 542 -22.41 12.61 -37.82
CA ARG A 542 -23.81 12.84 -38.24
C ARG A 542 -24.25 11.83 -39.29
N ALA A 543 -23.45 11.61 -40.32
CA ALA A 543 -23.77 10.66 -41.38
C ALA A 543 -23.93 9.22 -40.83
N ASN A 544 -23.00 8.79 -39.95
CA ASN A 544 -23.11 7.49 -39.30
C ASN A 544 -24.32 7.35 -38.38
N LEU A 545 -24.68 8.40 -37.66
CA LEU A 545 -25.89 8.42 -36.82
C LEU A 545 -27.19 8.36 -37.65
N GLU A 546 -27.24 9.08 -38.81
CA GLU A 546 -28.38 9.02 -39.75
C GLU A 546 -28.52 7.61 -40.37
N GLU A 547 -27.40 6.94 -40.69
CA GLU A 547 -27.41 5.58 -41.22
C GLU A 547 -27.90 4.56 -40.17
N LEU A 548 -27.55 4.74 -38.89
CA LEU A 548 -28.02 3.93 -37.77
C LEU A 548 -29.51 4.13 -37.45
N VAL A 549 -30.05 5.34 -37.68
CA VAL A 549 -31.47 5.66 -37.41
C VAL A 549 -32.39 5.23 -38.56
N HIS A 550 -31.89 5.17 -39.79
CA HIS A 550 -32.65 4.80 -40.98
C HIS A 550 -32.37 3.40 -41.54
N GLY A 551 -31.47 2.65 -40.93
CA GLY A 551 -31.05 1.29 -41.32
C GLY A 551 -31.62 0.18 -40.43
N GLY A 552 -32.69 0.42 -39.65
CA GLY A 552 -33.36 -0.58 -38.79
C GLY A 552 -34.73 -0.96 -39.34
#